data_5ccd3d51d15e407c59447a57da79000b
#
_entry.id   5ccd3d51d15e407c59447a57da79000b
#
_cell.length_a   1.000
_cell.length_b   1.000
_cell.length_c   1.000
_cell.angle_alpha   90.00
_cell.angle_beta   90.00
_cell.angle_gamma   90.00
#
_symmetry.space_group_name_H-M   'P 1'
#
loop_
_entity.id
_entity.type
_entity.pdbx_description
1 polymer ?
#
loop_
_entity_poly.entity_id
_entity_poly.type
_entity_poly.pdbx_seq_one_letter_code
_entity_poly.pdbx_strand_id
1 'polypeptide(L)'
;MKTHYETIVVGAGAAGMNCCLELQKNDREYLLISPNIGGRICNDEERHMNYGAVFYFGTYKYMLRSKLLIEGPDVLPALSAGCCHHDNGKQYEPVSPTTIADAPSLLKYMKWMREEFIPRYTKFKDNCTVMEVTAALEKDPMIKQLYQESAMDMIERMGFGPIAHDLISMFAHACTGTKIKDLTALDYLNTVQPLTMKIPPLRLLFDLKRFDFDSEGTKQRLAQGSGEVLIDEITQVEKCDEGWAVECGAGRFTASNLVMASPAVDTQRLLEPVEGIPALDIRKASELTGYLVRGKVKRKFRGHLVHLFDDTIPIIYIAKRFDDDYEVFTEVDFEEARKFDEYFDEWTVIGKKYWSHALYTAAHEALPQNLAPGLIMAGDVNGLGLEPACISGIYAANKIMGKTVD
;
A
#
# COMPACT_ATOMS: atom_id res chain seq x y z
N MET A 1 22.75 -20.56 -13.17
CA MET A 1 22.12 -20.48 -11.85
C MET A 1 22.36 -21.76 -11.09
N LYS A 2 22.51 -21.68 -9.78
CA LYS A 2 22.56 -22.82 -8.88
C LYS A 2 21.17 -23.46 -8.77
N THR A 3 21.07 -24.65 -8.22
CA THR A 3 19.78 -25.31 -7.92
C THR A 3 19.41 -25.23 -6.45
N HIS A 4 20.38 -24.89 -5.56
CA HIS A 4 20.15 -24.72 -4.13
C HIS A 4 20.67 -23.37 -3.64
N TYR A 5 19.88 -22.68 -2.83
CA TYR A 5 20.16 -21.37 -2.25
C TYR A 5 19.94 -21.38 -0.72
N GLU A 6 20.50 -20.41 -0.03
CA GLU A 6 20.18 -20.19 1.39
C GLU A 6 18.73 -19.74 1.55
N THR A 7 18.30 -18.82 0.68
CA THR A 7 16.95 -18.24 0.72
C THR A 7 16.39 -18.10 -0.70
N ILE A 8 15.13 -18.49 -0.89
CA ILE A 8 14.33 -18.10 -2.06
C ILE A 8 13.28 -17.08 -1.61
N VAL A 9 13.15 -16.00 -2.38
CA VAL A 9 12.11 -14.98 -2.20
C VAL A 9 11.18 -15.02 -3.41
N VAL A 10 9.89 -15.25 -3.18
CA VAL A 10 8.85 -15.32 -4.22
C VAL A 10 8.06 -14.04 -4.25
N GLY A 11 8.18 -13.28 -5.35
CA GLY A 11 7.52 -11.99 -5.55
C GLY A 11 8.45 -10.80 -5.30
N ALA A 12 8.51 -9.91 -6.29
CA ALA A 12 9.33 -8.69 -6.28
C ALA A 12 8.51 -7.41 -6.11
N GLY A 13 7.50 -7.44 -5.22
CA GLY A 13 6.82 -6.26 -4.72
C GLY A 13 7.63 -5.56 -3.61
N ALA A 14 7.07 -4.54 -2.97
CA ALA A 14 7.73 -3.79 -1.90
C ALA A 14 8.30 -4.69 -0.79
N ALA A 15 7.59 -5.74 -0.39
CA ALA A 15 8.04 -6.68 0.63
C ALA A 15 9.25 -7.50 0.15
N GLY A 16 9.15 -8.20 -0.98
CA GLY A 16 10.21 -9.07 -1.48
C GLY A 16 11.49 -8.29 -1.82
N MET A 17 11.37 -7.15 -2.47
CA MET A 17 12.52 -6.30 -2.78
C MET A 17 13.24 -5.83 -1.50
N ASN A 18 12.50 -5.41 -0.46
CA ASN A 18 13.13 -4.98 0.78
C ASN A 18 13.69 -6.15 1.61
N CYS A 19 13.10 -7.35 1.51
CA CYS A 19 13.70 -8.57 2.06
C CYS A 19 15.07 -8.84 1.39
N CYS A 20 15.12 -8.85 0.06
CA CYS A 20 16.35 -9.05 -0.69
C CYS A 20 17.42 -8.00 -0.38
N LEU A 21 17.05 -6.72 -0.33
CA LEU A 21 17.99 -5.64 0.02
C LEU A 21 18.53 -5.76 1.45
N GLU A 22 17.73 -6.26 2.39
CA GLU A 22 18.20 -6.45 3.77
C GLU A 22 19.10 -7.69 3.88
N LEU A 23 18.82 -8.79 3.15
CA LEU A 23 19.70 -9.93 3.02
C LEU A 23 21.03 -9.53 2.36
N GLN A 24 21.00 -8.78 1.25
CA GLN A 24 22.17 -8.30 0.52
C GLN A 24 23.10 -7.44 1.38
N LYS A 25 22.57 -6.54 2.19
CA LYS A 25 23.36 -5.73 3.15
C LYS A 25 24.14 -6.56 4.18
N ASN A 26 23.74 -7.80 4.38
CA ASN A 26 24.34 -8.72 5.32
C ASN A 26 25.05 -9.90 4.64
N ASP A 27 25.37 -9.73 3.36
CA ASP A 27 26.07 -10.70 2.50
C ASP A 27 25.40 -12.10 2.47
N ARG A 28 24.06 -12.15 2.62
CA ARG A 28 23.28 -13.40 2.60
C ARG A 28 22.88 -13.73 1.18
N GLU A 29 22.99 -15.01 0.83
CA GLU A 29 22.65 -15.51 -0.49
C GLU A 29 21.13 -15.62 -0.68
N TYR A 30 20.63 -15.20 -1.83
CA TYR A 30 19.24 -15.40 -2.20
C TYR A 30 19.01 -15.52 -3.70
N LEU A 31 17.90 -16.18 -4.03
CA LEU A 31 17.27 -16.16 -5.36
C LEU A 31 15.90 -15.47 -5.25
N LEU A 32 15.72 -14.36 -5.96
CA LEU A 32 14.43 -13.71 -6.11
C LEU A 32 13.75 -14.21 -7.38
N ILE A 33 12.53 -14.75 -7.26
CA ILE A 33 11.74 -15.25 -8.40
C ILE A 33 10.44 -14.45 -8.46
N SER A 34 10.15 -13.81 -9.59
CA SER A 34 8.93 -13.02 -9.78
C SER A 34 8.66 -12.82 -11.26
N PRO A 35 7.40 -12.80 -11.72
CA PRO A 35 7.07 -12.51 -13.12
C PRO A 35 7.41 -11.07 -13.54
N ASN A 36 7.53 -10.15 -12.60
CA ASN A 36 7.91 -8.76 -12.86
C ASN A 36 8.57 -8.14 -11.62
N ILE A 37 9.26 -7.00 -11.79
CA ILE A 37 9.84 -6.22 -10.71
C ILE A 37 8.91 -5.05 -10.39
N GLY A 38 8.62 -4.84 -9.10
CA GLY A 38 7.77 -3.75 -8.58
C GLY A 38 6.42 -4.22 -8.04
N GLY A 39 5.83 -5.27 -8.62
CA GLY A 39 4.49 -5.73 -8.23
C GLY A 39 3.44 -4.63 -8.40
N ARG A 40 2.82 -4.19 -7.29
CA ARG A 40 1.86 -3.05 -7.28
C ARG A 40 2.51 -1.66 -7.31
N ILE A 41 3.84 -1.57 -7.32
CA ILE A 41 4.57 -0.38 -7.75
C ILE A 41 4.65 -0.44 -9.29
N CYS A 42 3.52 -0.27 -9.95
CA CYS A 42 3.39 -0.39 -11.40
C CYS A 42 3.45 0.98 -12.05
N ASN A 43 4.53 1.26 -12.75
CA ASN A 43 4.82 2.53 -13.39
C ASN A 43 4.78 2.41 -14.92
N ASP A 44 4.23 3.41 -15.59
CA ASP A 44 4.40 3.70 -17.01
C ASP A 44 5.47 4.79 -17.10
N GLU A 45 6.69 4.42 -17.43
CA GLU A 45 7.83 5.34 -17.44
C GLU A 45 7.70 6.43 -18.48
N GLU A 46 7.06 6.15 -19.64
CA GLU A 46 6.87 7.16 -20.70
C GLU A 46 5.89 8.25 -20.30
N ARG A 47 4.87 7.89 -19.52
CA ARG A 47 3.79 8.80 -19.10
C ARG A 47 3.92 9.26 -17.65
N HIS A 48 4.95 8.80 -16.94
CA HIS A 48 5.14 9.05 -15.50
C HIS A 48 3.87 8.76 -14.70
N MET A 49 3.17 7.66 -15.02
CA MET A 49 1.92 7.26 -14.41
C MET A 49 2.07 6.01 -13.57
N ASN A 50 1.65 6.08 -12.32
CA ASN A 50 1.59 4.95 -11.42
C ASN A 50 0.15 4.43 -11.36
N TYR A 51 -0.06 3.18 -11.79
CA TYR A 51 -1.39 2.56 -11.83
C TYR A 51 -1.73 1.79 -10.54
N GLY A 52 -0.80 1.61 -9.64
CA GLY A 52 -0.99 0.95 -8.35
C GLY A 52 -0.72 1.90 -7.19
N ALA A 53 0.44 1.79 -6.54
CA ALA A 53 0.86 2.78 -5.56
C ALA A 53 1.24 4.09 -6.27
N VAL A 54 0.53 5.17 -5.98
CA VAL A 54 0.63 6.44 -6.72
C VAL A 54 1.59 7.42 -6.06
N PHE A 55 1.70 7.37 -4.75
CA PHE A 55 2.47 8.33 -3.95
C PHE A 55 3.04 7.66 -2.70
N TYR A 56 3.96 8.33 -2.07
CA TYR A 56 4.48 7.99 -0.76
C TYR A 56 4.39 9.18 0.21
N PHE A 57 4.44 8.88 1.49
CA PHE A 57 4.48 9.90 2.54
C PHE A 57 5.92 10.16 2.96
N GLY A 58 6.26 11.41 3.26
CA GLY A 58 7.56 11.75 3.84
C GLY A 58 7.83 11.11 5.21
N THR A 59 6.78 10.53 5.82
CA THR A 59 6.87 9.75 7.05
C THR A 59 7.30 8.30 6.86
N TYR A 60 7.41 7.83 5.61
CA TYR A 60 7.89 6.49 5.32
C TYR A 60 9.38 6.38 5.67
N LYS A 61 9.68 5.69 6.77
CA LYS A 61 11.04 5.53 7.28
C LYS A 61 11.79 4.43 6.54
N TYR A 62 11.18 3.28 6.38
CA TYR A 62 11.81 2.08 5.86
C TYR A 62 11.81 2.05 4.34
N MET A 63 10.70 2.37 3.72
CA MET A 63 10.60 2.42 2.26
C MET A 63 11.55 3.47 1.66
N LEU A 64 11.67 4.66 2.27
CA LEU A 64 12.60 5.68 1.80
C LEU A 64 14.07 5.29 1.99
N ARG A 65 14.41 4.55 3.05
CA ARG A 65 15.76 4.03 3.27
C ARG A 65 16.18 3.01 2.22
N SER A 66 15.25 2.31 1.62
CA SER A 66 15.53 1.35 0.55
C SER A 66 16.01 2.03 -0.74
N LYS A 67 15.66 3.29 -0.97
CA LYS A 67 15.95 4.06 -2.20
C LYS A 67 15.43 3.36 -3.47
N LEU A 68 14.30 2.68 -3.36
CA LEU A 68 13.61 2.07 -4.49
C LEU A 68 12.70 3.06 -5.22
N LEU A 69 12.17 4.05 -4.48
CA LEU A 69 11.34 5.10 -5.05
C LEU A 69 12.21 6.29 -5.46
N ILE A 70 12.01 6.78 -6.67
CA ILE A 70 12.67 7.97 -7.22
C ILE A 70 11.66 9.10 -7.19
N GLU A 71 12.05 10.30 -6.77
CA GLU A 71 11.13 11.44 -6.76
C GLU A 71 10.65 11.72 -8.20
N GLY A 72 9.33 11.70 -8.39
CA GLY A 72 8.72 11.90 -9.69
C GLY A 72 8.79 13.36 -10.17
N PRO A 73 8.61 13.59 -11.46
CA PRO A 73 8.78 14.92 -12.07
C PRO A 73 7.66 15.89 -11.74
N ASP A 74 6.51 15.41 -11.29
CA ASP A 74 5.36 16.23 -10.94
C ASP A 74 4.99 16.14 -9.46
N VAL A 75 4.30 17.15 -8.99
CA VAL A 75 3.79 17.23 -7.62
C VAL A 75 2.31 16.89 -7.64
N LEU A 76 1.85 16.09 -6.67
CA LEU A 76 0.42 15.92 -6.47
C LEU A 76 -0.22 17.27 -6.21
N PRO A 77 -1.35 17.57 -6.92
CA PRO A 77 -2.07 18.82 -6.66
C PRO A 77 -2.48 18.90 -5.19
N ALA A 78 -2.37 20.10 -4.65
CA ALA A 78 -2.70 20.37 -3.27
C ALA A 78 -4.17 20.03 -2.96
N LEU A 79 -4.46 19.33 -1.84
CA LEU A 79 -5.84 19.08 -1.41
C LEU A 79 -6.60 20.39 -1.19
N SER A 80 -5.90 21.48 -0.87
CA SER A 80 -6.46 22.86 -0.86
C SER A 80 -7.00 23.31 -2.22
N ALA A 81 -6.54 22.71 -3.32
CA ALA A 81 -7.08 22.90 -4.66
C ALA A 81 -8.10 21.81 -5.03
N GLY A 82 -8.57 21.04 -4.04
CA GLY A 82 -9.47 19.93 -4.20
C GLY A 82 -10.92 20.25 -3.81
N CYS A 83 -11.81 19.33 -4.19
CA CYS A 83 -13.21 19.31 -3.80
C CYS A 83 -13.62 17.88 -3.45
N CYS A 84 -14.28 17.72 -2.30
CA CYS A 84 -14.88 16.45 -1.87
C CYS A 84 -16.35 16.42 -2.31
N HIS A 85 -16.78 15.31 -2.90
CA HIS A 85 -18.12 15.13 -3.45
C HIS A 85 -18.85 14.02 -2.68
N HIS A 86 -19.94 14.38 -2.01
CA HIS A 86 -20.83 13.43 -1.36
C HIS A 86 -21.88 12.88 -2.32
N ASP A 87 -22.42 11.72 -2.04
CA ASP A 87 -23.45 11.03 -2.81
C ASP A 87 -24.75 11.84 -2.92
N ASN A 88 -25.08 12.60 -1.88
CA ASN A 88 -26.24 13.50 -1.85
C ASN A 88 -26.05 14.81 -2.64
N GLY A 89 -24.93 14.95 -3.37
CA GLY A 89 -24.58 16.12 -4.17
C GLY A 89 -23.96 17.29 -3.37
N LYS A 90 -23.79 17.16 -2.05
CA LYS A 90 -23.06 18.15 -1.24
C LYS A 90 -21.59 18.16 -1.67
N GLN A 91 -21.03 19.34 -1.73
CA GLN A 91 -19.61 19.55 -1.99
C GLN A 91 -18.94 20.19 -0.77
N TYR A 92 -17.72 19.74 -0.50
CA TYR A 92 -16.89 20.24 0.58
C TYR A 92 -15.53 20.67 0.03
N GLU A 93 -15.20 21.93 0.22
CA GLU A 93 -13.89 22.45 -0.15
C GLU A 93 -13.00 22.50 1.11
N PRO A 94 -11.77 21.95 1.06
CA PRO A 94 -10.87 21.96 2.22
C PRO A 94 -10.53 23.37 2.74
N VAL A 95 -10.63 24.39 1.89
CA VAL A 95 -10.48 25.81 2.29
C VAL A 95 -11.80 26.52 2.06
N SER A 96 -12.70 26.48 3.02
CA SER A 96 -14.03 27.05 2.94
C SER A 96 -14.49 27.58 4.31
N PRO A 97 -15.54 28.41 4.37
CA PRO A 97 -16.13 28.83 5.65
C PRO A 97 -16.52 27.64 6.55
N THR A 98 -16.98 26.53 5.96
CA THR A 98 -17.33 25.30 6.69
C THR A 98 -16.10 24.70 7.36
N THR A 99 -14.97 24.57 6.65
CA THR A 99 -13.71 24.08 7.22
C THR A 99 -13.22 24.96 8.36
N ILE A 100 -13.37 26.29 8.21
CA ILE A 100 -13.00 27.23 9.28
C ILE A 100 -13.89 27.03 10.51
N ALA A 101 -15.18 26.80 10.33
CA ALA A 101 -16.11 26.50 11.43
C ALA A 101 -15.74 25.18 12.15
N ASP A 102 -15.25 24.18 11.41
CA ASP A 102 -14.82 22.88 11.93
C ASP A 102 -13.36 22.87 12.45
N ALA A 103 -12.64 23.99 12.34
CA ALA A 103 -11.23 24.06 12.75
C ALA A 103 -10.96 23.58 14.19
N PRO A 104 -11.81 23.81 15.21
CA PRO A 104 -11.58 23.27 16.55
C PRO A 104 -11.52 21.73 16.57
N SER A 105 -12.39 21.05 15.82
CA SER A 105 -12.41 19.59 15.68
C SER A 105 -11.17 19.08 14.97
N LEU A 106 -10.78 19.75 13.90
CA LEU A 106 -9.55 19.45 13.17
C LEU A 106 -8.30 19.60 14.05
N LEU A 107 -8.22 20.68 14.83
CA LEU A 107 -7.10 20.91 15.76
C LEU A 107 -7.04 19.85 16.86
N LYS A 108 -8.20 19.41 17.39
CA LYS A 108 -8.29 18.31 18.36
C LYS A 108 -7.74 17.02 17.77
N TYR A 109 -8.18 16.68 16.55
CA TYR A 109 -7.71 15.51 15.82
C TYR A 109 -6.19 15.56 15.59
N MET A 110 -5.68 16.66 15.05
CA MET A 110 -4.25 16.84 14.78
C MET A 110 -3.38 16.78 16.05
N LYS A 111 -3.87 17.34 17.15
CA LYS A 111 -3.18 17.27 18.44
C LYS A 111 -3.07 15.81 18.90
N TRP A 112 -4.18 15.08 18.91
CA TRP A 112 -4.21 13.68 19.33
C TRP A 112 -3.32 12.82 18.43
N MET A 113 -3.36 13.02 17.12
CA MET A 113 -2.48 12.32 16.18
C MET A 113 -0.99 12.50 16.52
N ARG A 114 -0.57 13.73 16.77
CA ARG A 114 0.83 14.05 17.06
C ARG A 114 1.30 13.58 18.42
N GLU A 115 0.46 13.71 19.44
CA GLU A 115 0.84 13.46 20.83
C GLU A 115 0.66 11.99 21.23
N GLU A 116 -0.35 11.31 20.67
CA GLU A 116 -0.72 9.95 21.08
C GLU A 116 -0.43 8.92 19.98
N PHE A 117 -1.01 9.09 18.78
CA PHE A 117 -0.96 8.07 17.74
C PHE A 117 0.43 7.92 17.10
N ILE A 118 0.98 8.98 16.53
CA ILE A 118 2.20 8.92 15.72
C ILE A 118 3.40 8.36 16.50
N PRO A 119 3.67 8.75 17.76
CA PRO A 119 4.79 8.20 18.52
C PRO A 119 4.65 6.69 18.76
N ARG A 120 3.45 6.22 19.13
CA ARG A 120 3.14 4.80 19.38
C ARG A 120 3.22 4.00 18.09
N TYR A 121 2.62 4.50 17.03
CA TYR A 121 2.64 3.85 15.71
C TYR A 121 4.06 3.75 15.13
N THR A 122 4.90 4.76 15.35
CA THR A 122 6.32 4.71 14.96
C THR A 122 7.04 3.59 15.70
N LYS A 123 6.83 3.48 17.02
CA LYS A 123 7.40 2.39 17.82
C LYS A 123 6.85 1.02 17.42
N PHE A 124 5.56 0.93 17.11
CA PHE A 124 4.96 -0.29 16.59
C PHE A 124 5.61 -0.73 15.26
N LYS A 125 5.79 0.20 14.30
CA LYS A 125 6.50 -0.08 13.05
C LYS A 125 7.94 -0.55 13.27
N ASP A 126 8.66 0.06 14.22
CA ASP A 126 10.02 -0.35 14.56
C ASP A 126 10.03 -1.78 15.15
N ASN A 127 9.09 -2.11 16.02
CA ASN A 127 8.91 -3.45 16.56
C ASN A 127 8.62 -4.47 15.43
N CYS A 128 7.75 -4.15 14.50
CA CYS A 128 7.40 -5.04 13.38
C CYS A 128 8.57 -5.37 12.44
N THR A 129 9.72 -4.72 12.56
CA THR A 129 10.94 -5.13 11.82
C THR A 129 11.67 -6.31 12.47
N VAL A 130 11.41 -6.62 13.73
CA VAL A 130 12.13 -7.62 14.52
C VAL A 130 11.22 -8.61 15.25
N MET A 131 9.92 -8.45 15.20
CA MET A 131 8.93 -9.39 15.74
C MET A 131 7.69 -9.45 14.83
N GLU A 132 6.90 -10.52 14.92
CA GLU A 132 5.64 -10.63 14.20
C GLU A 132 4.68 -9.50 14.58
N VAL A 133 3.81 -9.15 13.65
CA VAL A 133 2.77 -8.13 13.89
C VAL A 133 1.91 -8.51 15.09
N THR A 134 1.55 -9.79 15.23
CA THR A 134 0.81 -10.33 16.38
C THR A 134 1.50 -10.00 17.72
N ALA A 135 2.80 -10.26 17.81
CA ALA A 135 3.59 -9.98 19.01
C ALA A 135 3.80 -8.48 19.24
N ALA A 136 3.96 -7.70 18.16
CA ALA A 136 4.11 -6.25 18.23
C ALA A 136 2.83 -5.54 18.74
N LEU A 137 1.64 -6.05 18.37
CA LEU A 137 0.35 -5.55 18.86
C LEU A 137 0.20 -5.72 20.39
N GLU A 138 0.75 -6.80 20.96
CA GLU A 138 0.70 -7.03 22.43
C GLU A 138 1.57 -6.05 23.22
N LYS A 139 2.47 -5.30 22.57
CA LYS A 139 3.33 -4.32 23.24
C LYS A 139 2.65 -2.97 23.51
N ASP A 140 1.56 -2.66 22.80
CA ASP A 140 0.82 -1.40 22.99
C ASP A 140 -0.70 -1.63 22.88
N PRO A 141 -1.43 -1.59 24.03
CA PRO A 141 -2.87 -1.83 24.06
C PRO A 141 -3.70 -0.87 23.18
N MET A 142 -3.25 0.39 23.02
CA MET A 142 -3.94 1.35 22.15
C MET A 142 -3.79 0.97 20.68
N ILE A 143 -2.59 0.60 20.24
CA ILE A 143 -2.36 0.15 18.86
C ILE A 143 -3.13 -1.15 18.59
N LYS A 144 -3.15 -2.09 19.55
CA LYS A 144 -3.94 -3.31 19.46
C LYS A 144 -5.44 -3.01 19.31
N GLN A 145 -5.98 -2.11 20.14
CA GLN A 145 -7.37 -1.68 20.02
C GLN A 145 -7.67 -1.08 18.65
N LEU A 146 -6.83 -0.16 18.17
CA LEU A 146 -6.99 0.48 16.85
C LEU A 146 -6.90 -0.54 15.69
N TYR A 147 -6.13 -1.61 15.86
CA TYR A 147 -6.06 -2.69 14.89
C TYR A 147 -7.34 -3.53 14.83
N GLN A 148 -8.02 -3.69 15.97
CA GLN A 148 -9.20 -4.52 16.13
C GLN A 148 -10.53 -3.80 15.91
N GLU A 149 -10.59 -2.48 16.12
CA GLU A 149 -11.81 -1.69 15.92
C GLU A 149 -11.93 -1.17 14.47
N SER A 150 -13.14 -0.95 13.99
CA SER A 150 -13.37 -0.31 12.71
C SER A 150 -13.02 1.16 12.75
N ALA A 151 -12.66 1.75 11.59
CA ALA A 151 -12.43 3.18 11.47
C ALA A 151 -13.66 4.01 11.88
N MET A 152 -14.86 3.53 11.52
CA MET A 152 -16.12 4.20 11.86
C MET A 152 -16.36 4.24 13.39
N ASP A 153 -16.21 3.10 14.08
CA ASP A 153 -16.38 3.04 15.54
C ASP A 153 -15.36 3.95 16.26
N MET A 154 -14.13 3.98 15.78
CA MET A 154 -13.10 4.88 16.30
C MET A 154 -13.46 6.36 16.10
N ILE A 155 -13.91 6.75 14.88
CA ILE A 155 -14.32 8.13 14.59
C ILE A 155 -15.44 8.58 15.51
N GLU A 156 -16.46 7.74 15.73
CA GLU A 156 -17.58 8.02 16.63
C GLU A 156 -17.09 8.13 18.08
N ARG A 157 -16.32 7.17 18.57
CA ARG A 157 -15.79 7.15 19.94
C ARG A 157 -14.91 8.36 20.24
N MET A 158 -14.09 8.79 19.29
CA MET A 158 -13.18 9.93 19.47
C MET A 158 -13.86 11.29 19.34
N GLY A 159 -15.03 11.34 18.72
CA GLY A 159 -15.81 12.56 18.53
C GLY A 159 -15.03 13.63 17.77
N PHE A 160 -14.44 13.28 16.63
CA PHE A 160 -13.70 14.22 15.78
C PHE A 160 -14.60 15.16 14.97
N GLY A 161 -15.92 15.00 15.08
CA GLY A 161 -16.91 15.88 14.45
C GLY A 161 -17.02 15.70 12.92
N PRO A 162 -17.76 16.59 12.26
CA PRO A 162 -18.07 16.46 10.83
C PRO A 162 -16.84 16.42 9.93
N ILE A 163 -15.74 17.08 10.31
CA ILE A 163 -14.50 17.11 9.52
C ILE A 163 -13.93 15.71 9.27
N ALA A 164 -14.16 14.77 10.17
CA ALA A 164 -13.72 13.38 9.99
C ALA A 164 -14.42 12.73 8.79
N HIS A 165 -15.71 13.01 8.59
CA HIS A 165 -16.48 12.48 7.46
C HIS A 165 -16.29 13.28 6.19
N ASP A 166 -16.33 14.62 6.29
CA ASP A 166 -16.36 15.52 5.14
C ASP A 166 -15.02 15.67 4.43
N LEU A 167 -13.90 15.46 5.13
CA LEU A 167 -12.55 15.62 4.57
C LEU A 167 -11.64 14.42 4.82
N ILE A 168 -11.49 14.01 6.09
CA ILE A 168 -10.45 13.03 6.45
C ILE A 168 -10.78 11.66 5.88
N SER A 169 -12.04 11.21 5.99
CA SER A 169 -12.48 9.94 5.42
C SER A 169 -12.45 9.92 3.90
N MET A 170 -12.81 11.04 3.25
CA MET A 170 -12.68 11.19 1.80
C MET A 170 -11.23 11.00 1.33
N PHE A 171 -10.29 11.57 2.09
CA PHE A 171 -8.87 11.39 1.81
C PHE A 171 -8.43 9.94 2.05
N ALA A 172 -8.87 9.31 3.13
CA ALA A 172 -8.58 7.90 3.40
C ALA A 172 -9.10 6.99 2.28
N HIS A 173 -10.34 7.22 1.83
CA HIS A 173 -10.92 6.50 0.70
C HIS A 173 -10.11 6.71 -0.58
N ALA A 174 -9.76 7.95 -0.90
CA ALA A 174 -8.96 8.27 -2.08
C ALA A 174 -7.57 7.59 -2.08
N CYS A 175 -6.98 7.40 -0.90
CA CYS A 175 -5.68 6.73 -0.76
C CYS A 175 -5.77 5.20 -0.81
N THR A 176 -6.91 4.62 -0.44
CA THR A 176 -7.04 3.17 -0.27
C THR A 176 -7.99 2.51 -1.27
N GLY A 177 -8.91 3.28 -1.85
CA GLY A 177 -10.02 2.73 -2.63
C GLY A 177 -10.91 1.78 -1.84
N THR A 178 -10.83 1.83 -0.51
CA THR A 178 -11.57 0.94 0.40
C THR A 178 -12.63 1.74 1.14
N LYS A 179 -13.78 1.14 1.35
CA LYS A 179 -14.85 1.77 2.15
C LYS A 179 -14.39 1.95 3.58
N ILE A 180 -14.70 3.10 4.17
CA ILE A 180 -14.21 3.46 5.51
C ILE A 180 -14.66 2.46 6.58
N LYS A 181 -15.87 1.90 6.44
CA LYS A 181 -16.40 0.85 7.32
C LYS A 181 -15.60 -0.45 7.29
N ASP A 182 -14.88 -0.69 6.19
CA ASP A 182 -14.10 -1.91 5.95
C ASP A 182 -12.61 -1.73 6.32
N LEU A 183 -12.20 -0.53 6.74
CA LEU A 183 -10.87 -0.25 7.26
C LEU A 183 -10.79 -0.48 8.77
N THR A 184 -9.66 -0.98 9.26
CA THR A 184 -9.34 -0.87 10.69
C THR A 184 -9.03 0.58 11.03
N ALA A 185 -9.23 0.96 12.28
CA ALA A 185 -8.85 2.29 12.75
C ALA A 185 -7.35 2.54 12.59
N LEU A 186 -6.51 1.51 12.73
CA LEU A 186 -5.07 1.62 12.55
C LEU A 186 -4.70 1.96 11.11
N ASP A 187 -5.27 1.27 10.11
CA ASP A 187 -4.99 1.52 8.70
C ASP A 187 -5.55 2.87 8.24
N TYR A 188 -6.74 3.24 8.73
CA TYR A 188 -7.29 4.57 8.52
C TYR A 188 -6.35 5.66 9.02
N LEU A 189 -5.91 5.58 10.28
CA LEU A 189 -5.02 6.57 10.89
C LEU A 189 -3.63 6.58 10.22
N ASN A 190 -3.11 5.42 9.83
CA ASN A 190 -1.88 5.34 9.05
C ASN A 190 -1.99 6.11 7.73
N THR A 191 -3.09 5.94 7.02
CA THR A 191 -3.34 6.57 5.71
C THR A 191 -3.48 8.09 5.83
N VAL A 192 -4.10 8.59 6.89
CA VAL A 192 -4.39 10.02 7.06
C VAL A 192 -3.31 10.81 7.82
N GLN A 193 -2.21 10.15 8.21
CA GLN A 193 -1.08 10.83 8.87
C GLN A 193 -0.60 12.10 8.16
N PRO A 194 -0.50 12.14 6.81
CA PRO A 194 -0.02 13.33 6.11
C PRO A 194 -0.84 14.58 6.37
N LEU A 195 -2.13 14.42 6.67
CA LEU A 195 -3.02 15.53 7.00
C LEU A 195 -2.69 16.19 8.35
N THR A 196 -1.77 15.62 9.12
CA THR A 196 -1.54 16.03 10.52
C THR A 196 -0.12 16.48 10.83
N MET A 197 0.82 16.29 9.91
CA MET A 197 2.25 16.30 10.27
C MET A 197 2.96 17.63 10.26
N LYS A 198 2.55 18.62 9.49
CA LYS A 198 3.23 19.93 9.49
C LYS A 198 2.25 21.07 9.30
N ILE A 199 2.15 21.94 10.30
CA ILE A 199 1.52 23.24 10.18
C ILE A 199 2.62 24.29 10.02
N PRO A 200 2.65 24.99 8.91
CA PRO A 200 2.01 26.30 8.79
C PRO A 200 0.70 26.15 8.00
N PRO A 201 -0.31 27.01 8.29
CA PRO A 201 -1.68 26.82 7.79
C PRO A 201 -1.82 26.69 6.26
N LEU A 202 -0.82 27.07 5.49
CA LEU A 202 -0.83 27.02 4.02
C LEU A 202 -0.05 25.82 3.41
N ARG A 203 0.62 25.01 4.23
CA ARG A 203 1.30 23.78 3.79
C ARG A 203 0.70 22.52 4.40
N LEU A 204 -0.51 22.61 4.87
CA LEU A 204 -1.22 21.63 5.71
C LEU A 204 -1.40 20.25 5.09
N LEU A 205 -1.08 20.05 3.84
CA LEU A 205 -1.70 18.97 3.10
C LEU A 205 -0.75 18.20 2.19
N PHE A 206 0.56 18.43 2.25
CA PHE A 206 1.44 17.92 1.20
C PHE A 206 2.79 17.41 1.66
N ASP A 207 2.75 16.33 2.41
CA ASP A 207 3.86 15.40 2.46
C ASP A 207 3.63 14.20 1.52
N LEU A 208 2.72 14.37 0.55
CA LEU A 208 2.47 13.41 -0.53
C LEU A 208 3.42 13.71 -1.67
N LYS A 209 4.23 12.73 -2.02
CA LYS A 209 5.15 12.83 -3.14
C LYS A 209 4.85 11.76 -4.16
N ARG A 210 4.77 12.13 -5.42
CA ARG A 210 4.80 11.19 -6.52
C ARG A 210 6.19 10.59 -6.64
N PHE A 211 6.24 9.43 -7.25
CA PHE A 211 7.51 8.75 -7.50
C PHE A 211 7.49 8.10 -8.87
N ASP A 212 8.68 7.94 -9.40
CA ASP A 212 8.97 7.02 -10.49
C ASP A 212 9.63 5.77 -9.92
N PHE A 213 9.59 4.70 -10.69
CA PHE A 213 10.18 3.42 -10.33
C PHE A 213 10.94 2.85 -11.52
N ASP A 214 12.25 2.75 -11.39
CA ASP A 214 13.13 2.12 -12.36
C ASP A 214 13.17 0.61 -12.11
N SER A 215 12.37 -0.13 -12.85
CA SER A 215 12.26 -1.57 -12.71
C SER A 215 13.55 -2.31 -13.14
N GLU A 216 14.19 -1.86 -14.21
CA GLU A 216 15.42 -2.51 -14.72
C GLU A 216 16.63 -2.18 -13.83
N GLY A 217 16.81 -0.92 -13.42
CA GLY A 217 17.87 -0.56 -12.46
C GLY A 217 17.67 -1.22 -11.10
N THR A 218 16.41 -1.39 -10.65
CA THR A 218 16.10 -2.15 -9.43
C THR A 218 16.48 -3.62 -9.59
N LYS A 219 16.13 -4.26 -10.70
CA LYS A 219 16.53 -5.66 -11.01
C LYS A 219 18.05 -5.83 -10.97
N GLN A 220 18.76 -4.93 -11.64
CA GLN A 220 20.23 -4.96 -11.66
C GLN A 220 20.82 -4.80 -10.25
N ARG A 221 20.26 -3.91 -9.44
CA ARG A 221 20.67 -3.71 -8.05
C ARG A 221 20.43 -4.96 -7.19
N LEU A 222 19.28 -5.63 -7.34
CA LEU A 222 18.94 -6.86 -6.62
C LEU A 222 19.78 -8.06 -7.08
N ALA A 223 20.33 -8.03 -8.28
CA ALA A 223 21.21 -9.07 -8.81
C ALA A 223 22.71 -8.83 -8.48
N GLN A 224 23.03 -7.89 -7.57
CA GLN A 224 24.41 -7.62 -7.15
C GLN A 224 24.84 -8.50 -5.97
N GLY A 225 26.15 -8.69 -5.82
CA GLY A 225 26.74 -9.45 -4.71
C GLY A 225 26.31 -10.92 -4.71
N SER A 226 25.69 -11.37 -3.63
CA SER A 226 25.20 -12.74 -3.44
C SER A 226 23.75 -12.96 -3.91
N GLY A 227 23.13 -11.95 -4.51
CA GLY A 227 21.75 -12.00 -5.00
C GLY A 227 21.65 -12.47 -6.45
N GLU A 228 20.67 -13.32 -6.75
CA GLU A 228 20.26 -13.67 -8.11
C GLU A 228 18.79 -13.32 -8.32
N VAL A 229 18.42 -12.91 -9.55
CA VAL A 229 17.03 -12.52 -9.91
C VAL A 229 16.62 -13.31 -11.14
N LEU A 230 15.52 -14.03 -11.00
CA LEU A 230 14.89 -14.80 -12.07
C LEU A 230 13.51 -14.21 -12.37
N ILE A 231 13.31 -13.77 -13.60
CA ILE A 231 11.99 -13.34 -14.07
C ILE A 231 11.23 -14.56 -14.55
N ASP A 232 10.38 -15.09 -13.67
CA ASP A 232 9.58 -16.29 -13.93
C ASP A 232 8.39 -16.35 -12.94
N GLU A 233 7.44 -17.23 -13.19
CA GLU A 233 6.28 -17.46 -12.35
C GLU A 233 6.39 -18.79 -11.62
N ILE A 234 6.19 -18.79 -10.30
CA ILE A 234 6.15 -20.00 -9.48
C ILE A 234 4.84 -20.74 -9.71
N THR A 235 4.96 -22.02 -10.03
CA THR A 235 3.81 -22.92 -10.29
C THR A 235 3.54 -23.86 -9.13
N GLN A 236 4.56 -24.21 -8.35
CA GLN A 236 4.43 -25.15 -7.24
C GLN A 236 5.42 -24.81 -6.10
N VAL A 237 4.98 -25.07 -4.89
CA VAL A 237 5.79 -25.01 -3.65
C VAL A 237 5.64 -26.33 -2.95
N GLU A 238 6.72 -26.89 -2.40
CA GLU A 238 6.68 -28.11 -1.60
C GLU A 238 7.77 -28.12 -0.53
N LYS A 239 7.56 -28.91 0.50
CA LYS A 239 8.56 -29.20 1.52
C LYS A 239 9.48 -30.33 1.02
N CYS A 240 10.78 -30.21 1.25
CA CYS A 240 11.77 -31.22 0.88
C CYS A 240 12.81 -31.41 2.00
N ASP A 241 13.71 -32.38 1.85
CA ASP A 241 14.75 -32.67 2.85
C ASP A 241 15.70 -31.49 3.10
N GLU A 242 15.91 -30.64 2.09
CA GLU A 242 16.76 -29.45 2.16
C GLU A 242 16.03 -28.20 2.66
N GLY A 243 14.75 -28.32 3.03
CA GLY A 243 13.87 -27.27 3.49
C GLY A 243 12.67 -27.08 2.57
N TRP A 244 12.78 -26.21 1.57
CA TRP A 244 11.69 -25.85 0.65
C TRP A 244 12.14 -25.98 -0.80
N ALA A 245 11.24 -26.39 -1.65
CA ALA A 245 11.43 -26.41 -3.10
C ALA A 245 10.35 -25.59 -3.80
N VAL A 246 10.72 -24.93 -4.87
CA VAL A 246 9.82 -24.19 -5.77
C VAL A 246 10.04 -24.64 -7.20
N GLU A 247 8.96 -24.70 -7.97
CA GLU A 247 8.99 -24.98 -9.41
C GLU A 247 8.54 -23.77 -10.21
N CYS A 248 9.22 -23.50 -11.32
CA CYS A 248 8.89 -22.46 -12.29
C CYS A 248 9.28 -22.91 -13.71
N GLY A 249 9.06 -22.08 -14.70
CA GLY A 249 9.42 -22.40 -16.09
C GLY A 249 10.90 -22.71 -16.30
N ALA A 250 11.79 -22.09 -15.53
CA ALA A 250 13.25 -22.33 -15.60
C ALA A 250 13.70 -23.63 -14.89
N GLY A 251 12.83 -24.29 -14.14
CA GLY A 251 13.11 -25.55 -13.44
C GLY A 251 12.79 -25.50 -11.95
N ARG A 252 13.40 -26.46 -11.22
CA ARG A 252 13.22 -26.63 -9.79
C ARG A 252 14.40 -26.08 -9.00
N PHE A 253 14.11 -25.32 -7.96
CA PHE A 253 15.07 -24.72 -7.05
C PHE A 253 14.74 -25.11 -5.60
N THR A 254 15.76 -25.30 -4.76
CA THR A 254 15.59 -25.59 -3.33
C THR A 254 16.24 -24.53 -2.46
N ALA A 255 15.75 -24.37 -1.23
CA ALA A 255 16.33 -23.46 -0.26
C ALA A 255 16.04 -23.89 1.19
N SER A 256 16.93 -23.51 2.10
CA SER A 256 16.69 -23.66 3.54
C SER A 256 15.56 -22.75 4.03
N ASN A 257 15.40 -21.58 3.42
CA ASN A 257 14.36 -20.60 3.76
C ASN A 257 13.59 -20.16 2.50
N LEU A 258 12.27 -20.06 2.65
CA LEU A 258 11.36 -19.58 1.62
C LEU A 258 10.56 -18.39 2.15
N VAL A 259 10.64 -17.25 1.44
CA VAL A 259 9.84 -16.07 1.74
C VAL A 259 8.77 -15.91 0.66
N MET A 260 7.51 -16.05 1.06
CA MET A 260 6.35 -15.82 0.19
C MET A 260 5.99 -14.34 0.27
N ALA A 261 6.41 -13.56 -0.73
CA ALA A 261 6.14 -12.13 -0.88
C ALA A 261 5.27 -11.83 -2.11
N SER A 262 4.62 -12.85 -2.66
CA SER A 262 3.55 -12.75 -3.67
C SER A 262 2.27 -12.20 -3.04
N PRO A 263 1.24 -11.80 -3.84
CA PRO A 263 -0.07 -11.48 -3.31
C PRO A 263 -0.59 -12.60 -2.40
N ALA A 264 -1.29 -12.24 -1.31
CA ALA A 264 -1.68 -13.22 -0.28
C ALA A 264 -2.55 -14.36 -0.85
N VAL A 265 -3.41 -14.07 -1.83
CA VAL A 265 -4.22 -15.09 -2.52
C VAL A 265 -3.36 -16.08 -3.33
N ASP A 266 -2.30 -15.61 -3.98
CA ASP A 266 -1.35 -16.47 -4.69
C ASP A 266 -0.51 -17.28 -3.71
N THR A 267 -0.09 -16.67 -2.61
CA THR A 267 0.58 -17.36 -1.51
C THR A 267 -0.28 -18.49 -0.98
N GLN A 268 -1.56 -18.24 -0.68
CA GLN A 268 -2.50 -19.26 -0.22
C GLN A 268 -2.64 -20.39 -1.24
N ARG A 269 -2.89 -20.06 -2.51
CA ARG A 269 -3.03 -21.04 -3.60
C ARG A 269 -1.80 -21.95 -3.75
N LEU A 270 -0.61 -21.37 -3.64
CA LEU A 270 0.66 -22.12 -3.74
C LEU A 270 0.93 -23.00 -2.51
N LEU A 271 0.46 -22.59 -1.34
CA LEU A 271 0.69 -23.32 -0.09
C LEU A 271 -0.44 -24.28 0.27
N GLU A 272 -1.64 -24.17 -0.33
CA GLU A 272 -2.77 -25.07 -0.07
C GLU A 272 -2.44 -26.57 -0.22
N PRO A 273 -1.64 -27.01 -1.21
CA PRO A 273 -1.27 -28.41 -1.35
C PRO A 273 -0.20 -28.86 -0.33
N VAL A 274 0.40 -27.95 0.43
CA VAL A 274 1.55 -28.26 1.30
C VAL A 274 1.07 -28.75 2.66
N GLU A 275 1.36 -29.98 2.99
CA GLU A 275 0.95 -30.59 4.26
C GLU A 275 1.53 -29.86 5.48
N GLY A 276 0.69 -29.61 6.48
CA GLY A 276 1.07 -28.96 7.74
C GLY A 276 1.09 -27.44 7.71
N ILE A 277 0.72 -26.81 6.59
CA ILE A 277 0.51 -25.37 6.53
C ILE A 277 -0.96 -25.05 6.81
N PRO A 278 -1.26 -24.18 7.79
CA PRO A 278 -2.63 -23.80 8.09
C PRO A 278 -3.22 -22.97 6.93
N ALA A 279 -4.53 -23.14 6.68
CA ALA A 279 -5.25 -22.25 5.77
C ALA A 279 -5.16 -20.80 6.30
N LEU A 280 -4.84 -19.88 5.42
CA LEU A 280 -4.78 -18.46 5.74
C LEU A 280 -6.18 -17.85 5.59
N ASP A 281 -6.68 -17.22 6.64
CA ASP A 281 -7.95 -16.46 6.59
C ASP A 281 -7.69 -15.10 5.92
N ILE A 282 -7.42 -15.16 4.59
CA ILE A 282 -7.12 -13.98 3.81
C ILE A 282 -8.40 -13.22 3.51
N ARG A 283 -8.41 -11.96 3.87
CA ARG A 283 -9.54 -11.08 3.60
C ARG A 283 -9.72 -10.77 2.14
N LYS A 284 -10.97 -10.41 1.82
CA LYS A 284 -11.31 -9.88 0.52
C LYS A 284 -10.45 -8.65 0.21
N ALA A 285 -9.80 -8.67 -0.93
CA ALA A 285 -9.10 -7.51 -1.45
C ALA A 285 -10.08 -6.55 -2.13
N SER A 286 -9.76 -5.25 -2.14
CA SER A 286 -10.44 -4.28 -3.00
C SER A 286 -10.04 -4.51 -4.46
N GLU A 287 -10.99 -4.30 -5.37
CA GLU A 287 -10.76 -4.29 -6.81
C GLU A 287 -10.69 -2.83 -7.26
N LEU A 288 -9.65 -2.47 -8.02
CA LEU A 288 -9.47 -1.10 -8.49
C LEU A 288 -9.03 -1.07 -9.94
N THR A 289 -9.50 -0.06 -10.67
CA THR A 289 -8.96 0.28 -11.99
C THR A 289 -8.37 1.68 -11.97
N GLY A 290 -7.08 1.76 -12.29
CA GLY A 290 -6.39 3.02 -12.52
C GLY A 290 -6.42 3.38 -13.99
N TYR A 291 -6.73 4.64 -14.31
CA TYR A 291 -6.77 5.18 -15.66
C TYR A 291 -5.91 6.44 -15.78
N LEU A 292 -5.30 6.60 -16.93
CA LEU A 292 -4.87 7.89 -17.43
C LEU A 292 -5.84 8.30 -18.53
N VAL A 293 -6.60 9.37 -18.30
CA VAL A 293 -7.65 9.87 -19.19
C VAL A 293 -7.23 11.21 -19.74
N ARG A 294 -7.15 11.32 -21.05
CA ARG A 294 -7.01 12.61 -21.75
C ARG A 294 -8.38 13.14 -22.09
N GLY A 295 -8.69 14.41 -21.72
CA GLY A 295 -10.00 14.91 -21.99
C GLY A 295 -10.32 16.22 -21.27
N LYS A 296 -11.60 16.58 -21.31
CA LYS A 296 -12.13 17.81 -20.77
C LYS A 296 -13.20 17.53 -19.73
N VAL A 297 -12.91 17.78 -18.47
CA VAL A 297 -13.90 17.60 -17.40
C VAL A 297 -15.10 18.50 -17.57
N LYS A 298 -16.28 18.02 -17.18
CA LYS A 298 -17.53 18.79 -17.19
C LYS A 298 -17.41 20.06 -16.35
N ARG A 299 -18.22 21.06 -16.69
CA ARG A 299 -18.20 22.39 -16.06
C ARG A 299 -18.23 22.33 -14.54
N LYS A 300 -19.00 21.40 -13.94
CA LYS A 300 -19.13 21.23 -12.51
C LYS A 300 -17.83 20.75 -11.80
N PHE A 301 -16.86 20.23 -12.56
CA PHE A 301 -15.56 19.80 -12.07
C PHE A 301 -14.42 20.75 -12.46
N ARG A 302 -14.72 21.86 -13.15
CA ARG A 302 -13.70 22.85 -13.49
C ARG A 302 -13.43 23.76 -12.30
N GLY A 303 -12.18 24.14 -12.11
CA GLY A 303 -11.77 25.03 -11.01
C GLY A 303 -11.04 24.32 -9.88
N HIS A 304 -11.12 22.99 -9.80
CA HIS A 304 -10.36 22.20 -8.85
C HIS A 304 -9.41 21.26 -9.58
N LEU A 305 -8.27 20.97 -8.96
CA LEU A 305 -7.25 20.07 -9.51
C LEU A 305 -7.41 18.63 -9.04
N VAL A 306 -8.09 18.45 -7.90
CA VAL A 306 -8.37 17.13 -7.30
C VAL A 306 -9.84 17.05 -6.91
N HIS A 307 -10.49 15.98 -7.28
CA HIS A 307 -11.84 15.63 -6.85
C HIS A 307 -11.78 14.31 -6.10
N LEU A 308 -12.18 14.32 -4.84
CA LEU A 308 -12.34 13.14 -4.00
C LEU A 308 -13.82 12.81 -3.91
N PHE A 309 -14.15 11.54 -3.91
CA PHE A 309 -15.54 11.09 -3.91
C PHE A 309 -15.84 10.25 -2.67
N ASP A 310 -17.10 10.30 -2.24
CA ASP A 310 -17.63 9.47 -1.18
C ASP A 310 -17.51 7.98 -1.52
N ASP A 311 -17.30 7.14 -0.51
CA ASP A 311 -17.09 5.69 -0.66
C ASP A 311 -18.36 4.91 -1.10
N THR A 312 -19.47 5.62 -1.34
CA THR A 312 -20.69 5.10 -1.99
C THR A 312 -20.71 5.36 -3.49
N ILE A 313 -19.80 6.22 -3.99
CA ILE A 313 -19.68 6.59 -5.41
C ILE A 313 -18.58 5.71 -6.05
N PRO A 314 -18.82 5.05 -7.19
CA PRO A 314 -17.87 4.08 -7.76
C PRO A 314 -16.60 4.69 -8.38
N ILE A 315 -16.48 6.02 -8.43
CA ILE A 315 -15.23 6.73 -8.74
C ILE A 315 -14.59 7.18 -7.44
N ILE A 316 -13.30 6.90 -7.29
CA ILE A 316 -12.55 7.15 -6.06
C ILE A 316 -11.99 8.56 -6.06
N TYR A 317 -11.28 8.93 -7.13
CA TYR A 317 -10.82 10.29 -7.33
C TYR A 317 -10.53 10.61 -8.80
N ILE A 318 -10.51 11.91 -9.10
CA ILE A 318 -9.99 12.48 -10.34
C ILE A 318 -8.91 13.50 -9.95
N ALA A 319 -7.70 13.34 -10.44
CA ALA A 319 -6.62 14.31 -10.23
C ALA A 319 -6.06 14.79 -11.58
N LYS A 320 -6.00 16.10 -11.77
CA LYS A 320 -5.37 16.69 -12.94
C LYS A 320 -3.87 16.44 -12.91
N ARG A 321 -3.32 16.04 -14.05
CA ARG A 321 -1.89 15.84 -14.27
C ARG A 321 -1.34 16.95 -15.20
N PHE A 322 -0.68 16.55 -16.25
CA PHE A 322 -0.15 17.45 -17.27
C PHE A 322 -1.25 17.84 -18.28
N ASP A 323 -1.24 19.07 -18.74
CA ASP A 323 -2.16 19.58 -19.77
C ASP A 323 -3.64 19.17 -19.50
N ASP A 324 -4.22 18.35 -20.37
CA ASP A 324 -5.58 17.82 -20.26
C ASP A 324 -5.60 16.33 -19.86
N ASP A 325 -4.54 15.84 -19.23
CA ASP A 325 -4.46 14.49 -18.72
C ASP A 325 -4.90 14.43 -17.25
N TYR A 326 -5.69 13.41 -16.93
CA TYR A 326 -6.25 13.16 -15.61
C TYR A 326 -5.96 11.73 -15.17
N GLU A 327 -5.51 11.61 -13.94
CA GLU A 327 -5.44 10.34 -13.24
C GLU A 327 -6.79 10.07 -12.60
N VAL A 328 -7.37 8.91 -12.87
CA VAL A 328 -8.68 8.52 -12.36
C VAL A 328 -8.60 7.11 -11.81
N PHE A 329 -9.11 6.91 -10.58
CA PHE A 329 -9.27 5.58 -10.01
C PHE A 329 -10.73 5.28 -9.75
N THR A 330 -11.13 4.03 -9.99
CA THR A 330 -12.53 3.59 -9.89
C THR A 330 -12.61 2.17 -9.31
N GLU A 331 -13.74 1.85 -8.67
CA GLU A 331 -14.05 0.50 -8.17
C GLU A 331 -14.52 -0.45 -9.29
N VAL A 332 -14.98 0.10 -10.41
CA VAL A 332 -15.53 -0.66 -11.55
C VAL A 332 -14.95 -0.16 -12.86
N ASP A 333 -15.09 -0.93 -13.93
CA ASP A 333 -14.66 -0.52 -15.27
C ASP A 333 -15.53 0.62 -15.82
N PHE A 334 -14.97 1.83 -15.86
CA PHE A 334 -15.66 3.04 -16.34
C PHE A 334 -15.63 3.17 -17.85
N GLU A 335 -14.60 2.62 -18.52
CA GLU A 335 -14.46 2.70 -19.97
C GLU A 335 -15.52 1.84 -20.65
N GLU A 336 -15.63 0.58 -20.25
CA GLU A 336 -16.60 -0.36 -20.79
C GLU A 336 -18.06 0.10 -20.52
N ALA A 337 -18.34 0.58 -19.32
CA ALA A 337 -19.66 1.08 -18.94
C ALA A 337 -19.95 2.51 -19.43
N ARG A 338 -19.03 3.17 -20.15
CA ARG A 338 -19.11 4.58 -20.57
C ARG A 338 -19.42 5.58 -19.46
N LYS A 339 -19.05 5.26 -18.23
CA LYS A 339 -19.33 6.11 -17.05
C LYS A 339 -18.50 7.40 -17.03
N PHE A 340 -17.44 7.48 -17.81
CA PHE A 340 -16.70 8.74 -17.97
C PHE A 340 -17.56 9.87 -18.55
N ASP A 341 -18.63 9.57 -19.28
CA ASP A 341 -19.59 10.55 -19.80
C ASP A 341 -20.28 11.36 -18.67
N GLU A 342 -20.25 10.90 -17.41
CA GLU A 342 -20.78 11.63 -16.26
C GLU A 342 -19.85 12.71 -15.76
N TYR A 343 -18.53 12.57 -16.02
CA TYR A 343 -17.44 13.40 -15.48
C TYR A 343 -16.76 14.25 -16.53
N PHE A 344 -16.71 13.80 -17.77
CA PHE A 344 -16.03 14.46 -18.89
C PHE A 344 -17.01 14.84 -19.99
N ASP A 345 -16.74 15.97 -20.66
CA ASP A 345 -17.43 16.36 -21.91
C ASP A 345 -16.83 15.61 -23.11
N GLU A 346 -15.51 15.40 -23.08
CA GLU A 346 -14.72 14.67 -24.08
C GLU A 346 -13.66 13.84 -23.32
N TRP A 347 -13.46 12.60 -23.73
CA TRP A 347 -12.45 11.75 -23.08
C TRP A 347 -11.89 10.67 -23.99
N THR A 348 -10.66 10.27 -23.70
CA THR A 348 -9.97 9.10 -24.29
C THR A 348 -9.09 8.48 -23.23
N VAL A 349 -9.23 7.19 -23.01
CA VAL A 349 -8.33 6.42 -22.15
C VAL A 349 -7.01 6.21 -22.89
N ILE A 350 -5.91 6.71 -22.32
CA ILE A 350 -4.56 6.58 -22.88
C ILE A 350 -3.69 5.61 -22.10
N GLY A 351 -4.17 5.17 -20.92
CA GLY A 351 -3.56 4.14 -20.11
C GLY A 351 -4.57 3.55 -19.12
N LYS A 352 -4.48 2.25 -18.86
CA LYS A 352 -5.39 1.51 -17.99
C LYS A 352 -4.70 0.34 -17.32
N LYS A 353 -4.96 0.13 -16.04
CA LYS A 353 -4.56 -1.07 -15.31
C LYS A 353 -5.65 -1.47 -14.32
N TYR A 354 -6.12 -2.71 -14.43
CA TYR A 354 -7.03 -3.34 -13.48
C TYR A 354 -6.25 -4.15 -12.45
N TRP A 355 -6.67 -4.07 -11.20
CA TRP A 355 -6.16 -4.81 -10.07
C TRP A 355 -7.29 -5.59 -9.41
N SER A 356 -7.31 -6.89 -9.56
CA SER A 356 -8.25 -7.78 -8.86
C SER A 356 -7.99 -7.86 -7.36
N HIS A 357 -6.78 -7.53 -6.92
CA HIS A 357 -6.34 -7.55 -5.53
C HIS A 357 -5.45 -6.33 -5.28
N ALA A 358 -6.07 -5.14 -5.31
CA ALA A 358 -5.36 -3.88 -5.15
C ALA A 358 -4.82 -3.69 -3.73
N LEU A 359 -5.68 -3.83 -2.74
CA LEU A 359 -5.36 -3.70 -1.32
C LEU A 359 -6.13 -4.75 -0.52
N TYR A 360 -5.47 -5.39 0.43
CA TYR A 360 -6.15 -6.25 1.39
C TYR A 360 -6.67 -5.38 2.54
N THR A 361 -7.95 -5.45 2.79
CA THR A 361 -8.54 -4.83 3.98
C THR A 361 -7.97 -5.54 5.20
N ALA A 362 -7.38 -4.78 6.11
CA ALA A 362 -6.71 -5.36 7.26
C ALA A 362 -7.66 -6.20 8.10
N ALA A 363 -7.19 -7.36 8.53
CA ALA A 363 -7.94 -8.24 9.39
C ALA A 363 -8.05 -7.66 10.82
N HIS A 364 -9.18 -7.87 11.49
CA HIS A 364 -9.28 -7.60 12.92
C HIS A 364 -8.33 -8.48 13.73
N GLU A 365 -7.89 -9.61 13.16
CA GLU A 365 -6.83 -10.45 13.67
C GLU A 365 -5.67 -10.48 12.67
N ALA A 366 -4.46 -10.30 13.17
CA ALA A 366 -3.27 -10.37 12.35
C ALA A 366 -2.96 -11.81 11.97
N LEU A 367 -2.61 -12.04 10.72
CA LEU A 367 -2.16 -13.33 10.23
C LEU A 367 -0.72 -13.65 10.71
N PRO A 368 -0.40 -14.90 11.01
CA PRO A 368 0.97 -15.31 11.31
C PRO A 368 1.87 -15.04 10.10
N GLN A 369 3.06 -14.55 10.36
CA GLN A 369 4.08 -14.38 9.31
C GLN A 369 4.99 -15.59 9.22
N ASN A 370 5.26 -16.26 10.35
CA ASN A 370 6.01 -17.53 10.38
C ASN A 370 5.03 -18.69 10.18
N LEU A 371 4.93 -19.23 8.97
CA LEU A 371 3.96 -20.28 8.63
C LEU A 371 4.46 -21.67 8.97
N ALA A 372 5.78 -21.89 8.88
CA ALA A 372 6.46 -23.12 9.25
C ALA A 372 7.96 -22.84 9.43
N PRO A 373 8.75 -23.78 9.96
CA PRO A 373 10.21 -23.65 10.00
C PRO A 373 10.79 -23.35 8.62
N GLY A 374 11.45 -22.20 8.49
CA GLY A 374 12.01 -21.73 7.22
C GLY A 374 10.99 -21.20 6.19
N LEU A 375 9.70 -21.10 6.53
CA LEU A 375 8.66 -20.53 5.65
C LEU A 375 8.07 -19.27 6.27
N ILE A 376 8.23 -18.15 5.58
CA ILE A 376 7.81 -16.82 6.06
C ILE A 376 6.93 -16.15 5.02
N MET A 377 5.78 -15.60 5.43
CA MET A 377 4.94 -14.76 4.62
C MET A 377 5.30 -13.30 4.82
N ALA A 378 5.49 -12.56 3.73
CA ALA A 378 5.75 -11.13 3.74
C ALA A 378 4.82 -10.38 2.76
N GLY A 379 4.31 -9.24 3.19
CA GLY A 379 3.37 -8.45 2.38
C GLY A 379 2.62 -7.42 3.20
N ASP A 380 1.56 -6.88 2.63
CA ASP A 380 0.68 -5.88 3.23
C ASP A 380 -0.59 -6.47 3.87
N VAL A 381 -0.64 -7.78 4.05
CA VAL A 381 -1.82 -8.48 4.61
C VAL A 381 -2.13 -8.09 6.06
N ASN A 382 -1.13 -7.67 6.81
CA ASN A 382 -1.24 -7.22 8.21
C ASN A 382 -1.15 -5.70 8.37
N GLY A 383 -1.18 -4.94 7.29
CA GLY A 383 -1.16 -3.48 7.32
C GLY A 383 -1.07 -2.89 5.92
N LEU A 384 -1.93 -1.94 5.61
CA LEU A 384 -2.09 -1.42 4.27
C LEU A 384 -0.92 -0.52 3.82
N GLY A 385 -0.47 -0.73 2.58
CA GLY A 385 0.38 0.20 1.85
C GLY A 385 1.86 -0.19 1.78
N LEU A 386 2.65 0.68 1.14
CA LEU A 386 4.05 0.44 0.81
C LEU A 386 4.94 0.27 2.04
N GLU A 387 4.76 1.10 3.06
CA GLU A 387 5.59 1.08 4.26
C GLU A 387 5.38 -0.20 5.10
N PRO A 388 4.14 -0.65 5.41
CA PRO A 388 3.92 -1.93 6.07
C PRO A 388 4.44 -3.13 5.28
N ALA A 389 4.24 -3.15 3.96
CA ALA A 389 4.80 -4.19 3.10
C ALA A 389 6.34 -4.24 3.17
N CYS A 390 7.00 -3.08 3.10
CA CYS A 390 8.44 -2.95 3.26
C CYS A 390 8.92 -3.50 4.61
N ILE A 391 8.26 -3.11 5.70
CA ILE A 391 8.56 -3.58 7.07
C ILE A 391 8.42 -5.10 7.17
N SER A 392 7.38 -5.68 6.59
CA SER A 392 7.16 -7.11 6.56
C SER A 392 8.29 -7.87 5.84
N GLY A 393 8.81 -7.31 4.75
CA GLY A 393 9.99 -7.86 4.05
C GLY A 393 11.27 -7.76 4.90
N ILE A 394 11.47 -6.65 5.60
CA ILE A 394 12.61 -6.48 6.53
C ILE A 394 12.52 -7.49 7.68
N TYR A 395 11.31 -7.69 8.24
CA TYR A 395 11.09 -8.71 9.24
C TYR A 395 11.49 -10.10 8.75
N ALA A 396 11.06 -10.49 7.55
CA ALA A 396 11.39 -11.80 6.98
C ALA A 396 12.91 -12.00 6.87
N ALA A 397 13.64 -11.01 6.37
CA ALA A 397 15.10 -11.05 6.33
C ALA A 397 15.72 -11.14 7.73
N ASN A 398 15.25 -10.35 8.69
CA ASN A 398 15.73 -10.36 10.07
C ASN A 398 15.46 -11.71 10.75
N LYS A 399 14.32 -12.34 10.48
CA LYS A 399 14.00 -13.68 11.00
C LYS A 399 14.98 -14.72 10.48
N ILE A 400 15.27 -14.73 9.18
CA ILE A 400 16.25 -15.63 8.55
C ILE A 400 17.64 -15.44 9.17
N MET A 401 18.02 -14.20 9.47
CA MET A 401 19.31 -13.88 10.08
C MET A 401 19.38 -14.10 11.61
N GLY A 402 18.28 -14.53 12.24
CA GLY A 402 18.22 -14.69 13.70
C GLY A 402 18.29 -13.37 14.49
N LYS A 403 17.86 -12.26 13.89
CA LYS A 403 17.84 -10.92 14.49
C LYS A 403 16.47 -10.54 15.09
N THR A 404 15.53 -11.46 15.12
CA THR A 404 14.20 -11.24 15.69
C THR A 404 14.22 -11.40 17.21
N VAL A 405 13.28 -10.71 17.87
CA VAL A 405 12.99 -10.83 19.29
C VAL A 405 11.68 -11.63 19.40
N ASP A 406 11.70 -12.71 20.15
CA ASP A 406 10.52 -13.55 20.42
C ASP A 406 9.57 -12.89 21.45
#